data_9d30d8b053fc8538d9dc79a056351964
#
_entry.id   9d30d8b053fc8538d9dc79a056351964
#
_cell.length_a   1.000
_cell.length_b   1.000
_cell.length_c   1.000
_cell.angle_alpha   90.00
_cell.angle_beta   90.00
_cell.angle_gamma   90.00
#
_symmetry.space_group_name_H-M   'P 1'
#
loop_
_entity.id
_entity.type
_entity.pdbx_description
1 polymer ?
#
loop_
_entity_poly.entity_id
_entity_poly.type
_entity_poly.pdbx_seq_one_letter_code
_entity_poly.pdbx_strand_id
1 'polypeptide(L)'
;MNTVATAVKPSLESLMTPSKTVDIDYPGYKDFILKLTFLGRDELMKLRKKSTSTKFDRKTRQPMEEVDDDLFLQLYVEAVIKGWSGFKYEYLADFMLVELEDVDTNAELDYSTENAYLL
;
A
#
# COMPACT_ATOMS: atom_id res chain seq x y z
N MET A 1 -3.30 4.83 -44.40
CA MET A 1 -2.46 4.61 -43.83
C MET A 1 -2.65 3.96 -42.71
N ASN A 2 -2.18 3.18 -42.48
CA ASN A 2 -2.34 2.62 -41.25
C ASN A 2 -1.05 2.50 -40.54
N THR A 3 -0.76 3.54 -39.87
CA THR A 3 0.50 3.56 -39.18
C THR A 3 0.52 2.64 -37.99
N VAL A 4 -0.63 2.22 -37.56
CA VAL A 4 -0.68 1.30 -36.40
C VAL A 4 -0.04 -0.04 -36.76
N ALA A 5 -0.32 -0.53 -37.93
CA ALA A 5 0.25 -1.80 -38.38
C ALA A 5 1.77 -1.75 -38.52
N THR A 6 2.31 -0.56 -38.75
CA THR A 6 3.74 -0.40 -38.94
C THR A 6 4.45 0.12 -37.70
N ALA A 7 3.70 0.44 -36.68
CA ALA A 7 4.27 0.94 -35.44
C ALA A 7 5.15 -0.13 -34.81
N VAL A 8 6.32 0.29 -34.34
CA VAL A 8 7.21 -0.59 -33.59
C VAL A 8 6.60 -0.85 -32.22
N LYS A 9 6.58 -2.11 -31.82
CA LYS A 9 6.10 -2.43 -30.46
C LYS A 9 7.05 -1.85 -29.43
N PRO A 10 6.53 -1.14 -28.43
CA PRO A 10 7.39 -0.61 -27.39
C PRO A 10 7.98 -1.74 -26.56
N SER A 11 9.16 -1.51 -26.02
CA SER A 11 9.75 -2.45 -25.07
C SER A 11 9.04 -2.37 -23.74
N LEU A 12 9.07 -3.45 -22.97
CA LEU A 12 8.51 -3.45 -21.63
C LEU A 12 9.14 -2.36 -20.78
N GLU A 13 10.45 -2.20 -20.89
CA GLU A 13 11.18 -1.18 -20.14
C GLU A 13 10.63 0.23 -20.41
N SER A 14 10.31 0.56 -21.65
CA SER A 14 9.76 1.87 -22.01
C SER A 14 8.34 2.09 -21.51
N LEU A 15 7.62 1.03 -21.21
CA LEU A 15 6.25 1.10 -20.70
C LEU A 15 6.19 1.07 -19.18
N MET A 16 7.27 0.70 -18.53
CA MET A 16 7.29 0.59 -17.07
C MET A 16 7.25 1.96 -16.41
N THR A 17 6.46 2.05 -15.35
CA THR A 17 6.42 3.23 -14.50
C THR A 17 6.83 2.84 -13.10
N PRO A 18 7.44 3.76 -12.30
CA PRO A 18 7.84 3.44 -10.94
C PRO A 18 6.65 3.05 -10.06
N SER A 19 5.50 3.66 -10.30
CA SER A 19 4.29 3.40 -9.53
C SER A 19 3.07 3.78 -10.35
N LYS A 20 1.91 3.28 -9.93
CA LYS A 20 0.64 3.61 -10.55
C LYS A 20 -0.44 3.70 -9.49
N THR A 21 -1.13 4.83 -9.43
CA THR A 21 -2.22 5.04 -8.48
C THR A 21 -3.56 4.85 -9.16
N VAL A 22 -4.43 4.06 -8.57
CA VAL A 22 -5.76 3.76 -9.11
C VAL A 22 -6.79 3.80 -7.99
N ASP A 23 -8.04 4.05 -8.36
CA ASP A 23 -9.18 3.92 -7.47
C ASP A 23 -9.84 2.56 -7.74
N ILE A 24 -10.10 1.80 -6.68
CA ILE A 24 -10.66 0.46 -6.77
C ILE A 24 -11.90 0.38 -5.91
N ASP A 25 -13.00 -0.10 -6.49
CA ASP A 25 -14.20 -0.44 -5.73
C ASP A 25 -13.93 -1.69 -4.92
N TYR A 26 -14.14 -1.62 -3.61
CA TYR A 26 -13.93 -2.78 -2.75
C TYR A 26 -15.10 -3.75 -2.93
N PRO A 27 -14.85 -4.99 -3.36
CA PRO A 27 -15.92 -5.95 -3.63
C PRO A 27 -16.76 -6.26 -2.38
N GLY A 28 -18.08 -6.25 -2.55
CA GLY A 28 -19.00 -6.59 -1.47
C GLY A 28 -19.38 -5.44 -0.56
N TYR A 29 -18.80 -4.25 -0.76
CA TYR A 29 -19.09 -3.06 0.06
C TYR A 29 -19.48 -1.90 -0.83
N LYS A 30 -20.74 -1.48 -0.72
CA LYS A 30 -21.27 -0.44 -1.57
C LYS A 30 -20.58 0.90 -1.32
N ASP A 31 -20.21 1.54 -2.40
CA ASP A 31 -19.59 2.88 -2.39
C ASP A 31 -18.26 2.98 -1.64
N PHE A 32 -17.67 1.85 -1.26
CA PHE A 32 -16.37 1.83 -0.63
C PHE A 32 -15.28 1.78 -1.71
N ILE A 33 -14.56 2.88 -1.85
CA ILE A 33 -13.52 3.04 -2.86
C ILE A 33 -12.19 3.23 -2.17
N LEU A 34 -11.19 2.46 -2.58
CA LEU A 34 -9.81 2.59 -2.10
C LEU A 34 -8.96 3.24 -3.19
N LYS A 35 -8.15 4.21 -2.78
CA LYS A 35 -7.12 4.76 -3.64
C LYS A 35 -5.81 4.05 -3.30
N LEU A 36 -5.33 3.24 -4.22
CA LEU A 36 -4.13 2.42 -4.04
C LEU A 36 -3.05 2.80 -5.04
N THR A 37 -1.81 2.76 -4.57
CA THR A 37 -0.64 2.89 -5.43
C THR A 37 0.03 1.53 -5.54
N PHE A 38 0.13 1.02 -6.77
CA PHE A 38 0.90 -0.18 -7.04
C PHE A 38 2.35 0.24 -7.23
N LEU A 39 3.24 -0.36 -6.44
CA LEU A 39 4.66 -0.04 -6.47
C LEU A 39 5.37 -0.96 -7.45
N GLY A 40 6.26 -0.37 -8.26
CA GLY A 40 7.18 -1.15 -9.04
C GLY A 40 8.24 -1.79 -8.15
N ARG A 41 8.98 -2.72 -8.75
CA ARG A 41 10.02 -3.47 -8.06
C ARG A 41 11.04 -2.57 -7.36
N ASP A 42 11.51 -1.54 -8.08
CA ASP A 42 12.53 -0.64 -7.54
C ASP A 42 12.03 0.18 -6.37
N GLU A 43 10.77 0.64 -6.44
CA GLU A 43 10.17 1.39 -5.34
C GLU A 43 9.99 0.52 -4.10
N LEU A 44 9.59 -0.73 -4.29
CA LEU A 44 9.46 -1.68 -3.19
C LEU A 44 10.82 -1.95 -2.53
N MET A 45 11.86 -2.12 -3.33
CA MET A 45 13.21 -2.34 -2.83
C MET A 45 13.74 -1.12 -2.07
N LYS A 46 13.39 0.08 -2.49
CA LYS A 46 13.75 1.29 -1.74
C LYS A 46 13.13 1.31 -0.36
N LEU A 47 11.87 0.90 -0.23
CA LEU A 47 11.20 0.80 1.07
C LEU A 47 11.89 -0.22 1.97
N ARG A 48 12.24 -1.36 1.42
CA ARG A 48 12.93 -2.39 2.16
C ARG A 48 14.30 -1.90 2.64
N LYS A 49 15.01 -1.19 1.79
CA LYS A 49 16.31 -0.63 2.13
C LYS A 49 16.21 0.39 3.27
N LYS A 50 15.17 1.24 3.25
CA LYS A 50 14.94 2.21 4.32
C LYS A 50 14.65 1.56 5.67
N SER A 51 14.08 0.35 5.66
CA SER A 51 13.74 -0.38 6.87
C SER A 51 14.81 -1.38 7.28
N THR A 52 15.89 -1.47 6.54
CA THR A 52 17.00 -2.39 6.82
C THR A 52 18.15 -1.64 7.47
N SER A 53 18.67 -2.18 8.56
CA SER A 53 19.86 -1.66 9.21
C SER A 53 20.95 -2.71 9.23
N THR A 54 22.20 -2.27 9.24
CA THR A 54 23.35 -3.17 9.36
C THR A 54 23.78 -3.19 10.81
N LYS A 55 23.74 -4.37 11.42
CA LYS A 55 24.26 -4.58 12.76
C LYS A 55 25.51 -5.42 12.68
N PHE A 56 26.40 -5.21 13.63
CA PHE A 56 27.64 -5.95 13.72
C PHE A 56 27.46 -7.11 14.68
N ASP A 57 27.68 -8.34 14.21
CA ASP A 57 27.59 -9.51 15.06
C ASP A 57 28.89 -9.61 15.89
N ARG A 58 28.76 -9.53 17.21
CA ARG A 58 29.88 -9.58 18.13
C ARG A 58 30.57 -10.95 18.14
N LYS A 59 29.83 -12.03 17.84
CA LYS A 59 30.38 -13.38 17.85
C LYS A 59 31.21 -13.67 16.62
N THR A 60 30.66 -13.32 15.44
CA THR A 60 31.31 -13.62 14.17
C THR A 60 32.12 -12.45 13.64
N ARG A 61 31.92 -11.24 14.19
CA ARG A 61 32.53 -10.00 13.73
C ARG A 61 32.21 -9.69 12.27
N GLN A 62 31.03 -10.14 11.81
CA GLN A 62 30.55 -9.88 10.47
C GLN A 62 29.35 -8.95 10.50
N PRO A 63 29.21 -8.11 9.48
CA PRO A 63 28.03 -7.28 9.38
C PRO A 63 26.81 -8.17 9.11
N MET A 64 25.71 -7.88 9.82
CA MET A 64 24.42 -8.54 9.61
C MET A 64 23.40 -7.49 9.21
N GLU A 65 22.60 -7.82 8.22
CA GLU A 65 21.47 -6.99 7.86
C GLU A 65 20.25 -7.41 8.67
N GLU A 66 19.57 -6.45 9.24
CA GLU A 66 18.35 -6.69 9.99
C GLU A 66 17.25 -5.79 9.44
N VAL A 67 16.12 -6.40 9.08
CA VAL A 67 14.96 -5.68 8.60
C VAL A 67 14.05 -5.38 9.78
N ASP A 68 13.70 -4.11 9.94
CA ASP A 68 12.67 -3.70 10.89
C ASP A 68 11.31 -3.90 10.23
N ASP A 69 10.66 -5.01 10.56
CA ASP A 69 9.40 -5.40 9.94
C ASP A 69 8.27 -4.39 10.23
N ASP A 70 8.24 -3.81 11.42
CA ASP A 70 7.24 -2.81 11.77
C ASP A 70 7.43 -1.53 10.96
N LEU A 71 8.67 -1.08 10.84
CA LEU A 71 8.98 0.09 10.02
C LEU A 71 8.67 -0.18 8.54
N PHE A 72 9.02 -1.36 8.04
CA PHE A 72 8.73 -1.73 6.67
C PHE A 72 7.22 -1.71 6.41
N LEU A 73 6.44 -2.30 7.32
CA LEU A 73 4.98 -2.32 7.17
C LEU A 73 4.40 -0.91 7.18
N GLN A 74 4.87 -0.05 8.08
CA GLN A 74 4.43 1.34 8.13
C GLN A 74 4.71 2.07 6.83
N LEU A 75 5.93 1.97 6.32
CA LEU A 75 6.33 2.61 5.07
C LEU A 75 5.55 2.04 3.87
N TYR A 76 5.31 0.74 3.87
CA TYR A 76 4.56 0.07 2.82
C TYR A 76 3.11 0.56 2.78
N VAL A 77 2.45 0.59 3.94
CA VAL A 77 1.06 1.08 4.04
C VAL A 77 0.96 2.52 3.59
N GLU A 78 1.86 3.39 4.03
CA GLU A 78 1.89 4.79 3.62
C GLU A 78 2.10 4.95 2.12
N ALA A 79 2.90 4.07 1.51
CA ALA A 79 3.19 4.14 0.09
C ALA A 79 2.06 3.59 -0.78
N VAL A 80 1.32 2.60 -0.29
CA VAL A 80 0.32 1.87 -1.06
C VAL A 80 -1.08 2.44 -0.87
N ILE A 81 -1.51 2.67 0.37
CA ILE A 81 -2.85 3.16 0.66
C ILE A 81 -2.82 4.68 0.70
N LYS A 82 -3.38 5.31 -0.32
CA LYS A 82 -3.35 6.77 -0.48
C LYS A 82 -4.64 7.45 -0.06
N GLY A 83 -5.70 6.70 0.09
CA GLY A 83 -6.97 7.26 0.52
C GLY A 83 -8.09 6.24 0.42
N TRP A 84 -9.24 6.59 0.95
CA TRP A 84 -10.47 5.84 0.75
C TRP A 84 -11.65 6.79 0.89
N SER A 85 -12.80 6.34 0.37
CA SER A 85 -14.08 6.99 0.56
C SER A 85 -15.15 5.94 0.75
N GLY A 86 -16.23 6.29 1.43
CA GLY A 86 -17.34 5.37 1.64
C GLY A 86 -17.01 4.23 2.61
N PHE A 87 -15.99 4.38 3.43
CA PHE A 87 -15.63 3.38 4.43
C PHE A 87 -16.47 3.61 5.69
N LYS A 88 -17.64 3.02 5.73
CA LYS A 88 -18.56 3.18 6.86
C LYS A 88 -18.06 2.40 8.08
N TYR A 89 -18.36 2.94 9.27
CA TYR A 89 -18.01 2.25 10.51
C TYR A 89 -18.61 0.84 10.59
N GLU A 90 -19.81 0.63 10.02
CA GLU A 90 -20.39 -0.72 10.01
C GLU A 90 -19.54 -1.74 9.28
N TYR A 91 -18.70 -1.31 8.32
CA TYR A 91 -17.80 -2.20 7.60
C TYR A 91 -16.60 -2.65 8.44
N LEU A 92 -16.22 -1.84 9.44
CA LEU A 92 -15.07 -2.16 10.28
C LEU A 92 -15.20 -3.50 11.00
N ALA A 93 -16.43 -3.85 11.39
CA ALA A 93 -16.66 -5.11 12.09
C ALA A 93 -16.28 -6.34 11.27
N ASP A 94 -16.25 -6.21 9.94
CA ASP A 94 -15.85 -7.30 9.05
C ASP A 94 -14.34 -7.42 8.89
N PHE A 95 -13.59 -6.36 9.23
CA PHE A 95 -12.16 -6.33 9.03
C PHE A 95 -11.37 -6.49 10.32
N MET A 96 -11.94 -6.08 11.45
CA MET A 96 -11.22 -6.10 12.71
C MET A 96 -12.17 -6.16 13.90
N LEU A 97 -11.62 -6.45 15.06
CA LEU A 97 -12.41 -6.46 16.30
C LEU A 97 -12.61 -5.04 16.80
N VAL A 98 -13.82 -4.55 16.67
CA VAL A 98 -14.21 -3.21 17.14
C VAL A 98 -15.55 -3.27 17.85
N GLU A 99 -15.76 -2.36 18.79
CA GLU A 99 -17.05 -2.17 19.43
C GLU A 99 -17.70 -0.93 18.83
N LEU A 100 -18.91 -1.10 18.30
CA LEU A 100 -19.63 -0.05 17.62
C LEU A 100 -20.82 0.48 18.43
N GLU A 101 -20.87 0.20 19.73
CA GLU A 101 -21.87 0.80 20.62
C GLU A 101 -21.69 2.31 20.62
N ASP A 102 -22.78 3.03 20.59
CA ASP A 102 -22.77 4.50 20.60
C ASP A 102 -22.06 5.13 19.40
N VAL A 103 -21.84 4.35 18.33
CA VAL A 103 -21.24 4.84 17.09
C VAL A 103 -22.28 4.88 16.00
N ASP A 104 -22.32 5.98 15.24
CA ASP A 104 -23.15 6.06 14.05
C ASP A 104 -22.52 5.17 12.97
N THR A 105 -23.08 3.99 12.78
CA THR A 105 -22.53 2.99 11.85
C THR A 105 -22.65 3.41 10.38
N ASN A 106 -23.47 4.41 10.07
CA ASN A 106 -23.57 4.96 8.71
C ASN A 106 -22.55 6.07 8.46
N ALA A 107 -21.90 6.57 9.50
CA ALA A 107 -20.82 7.53 9.33
C ALA A 107 -19.61 6.84 8.73
N GLU A 108 -18.77 7.62 8.09
CA GLU A 108 -17.57 7.12 7.42
C GLU A 108 -16.33 7.35 8.28
N LEU A 109 -15.44 6.37 8.26
CA LEU A 109 -14.12 6.52 8.85
C LEU A 109 -13.25 7.35 7.90
N ASP A 110 -12.69 8.43 8.43
CA ASP A 110 -11.81 9.28 7.62
C ASP A 110 -10.48 8.58 7.34
N TYR A 111 -9.95 8.84 6.16
CA TYR A 111 -8.63 8.36 5.83
C TYR A 111 -7.56 9.12 6.63
N SER A 112 -6.62 8.36 7.18
CA SER A 112 -5.35 8.89 7.67
C SER A 112 -4.31 7.78 7.55
N THR A 113 -3.04 8.16 7.52
CA THR A 113 -1.97 7.15 7.49
C THR A 113 -2.00 6.29 8.74
N GLU A 114 -2.35 6.89 9.88
CA GLU A 114 -2.49 6.15 11.13
C GLU A 114 -3.60 5.11 11.06
N ASN A 115 -4.78 5.50 10.58
CA ASN A 115 -5.89 4.57 10.44
C ASN A 115 -5.57 3.47 9.44
N ALA A 116 -4.90 3.80 8.34
CA ALA A 116 -4.49 2.81 7.35
C ALA A 116 -3.53 1.78 7.95
N TYR A 117 -2.61 2.23 8.79
CA TYR A 117 -1.66 1.32 9.43
C TYR A 117 -2.34 0.38 10.43
N LEU A 118 -3.37 0.84 11.14
CA LEU A 118 -4.09 0.04 12.12
C LEU A 118 -4.98 -1.03 11.49
N LEU A 119 -5.36 -0.87 10.23
CA LEU A 119 -6.12 -1.87 9.50
C LEU A 119 -5.20 -2.94 8.94
#